data_918d49f5d233ffd26d986676d215c070
#
_entry.id   918d49f5d233ffd26d986676d215c070
#
_cell.length_a   1.000
_cell.length_b   1.000
_cell.length_c   1.000
_cell.angle_alpha   90.00
_cell.angle_beta   90.00
_cell.angle_gamma   90.00
#
_symmetry.space_group_name_H-M   'P 1'
#
loop_
_entity.id
_entity.type
_entity.pdbx_description
1 polymer ?
#
loop_
_entity_poly.entity_id
_entity_poly.type
_entity_poly.pdbx_seq_one_letter_code
_entity_poly.pdbx_strand_id
1 'polypeptide(L)'
;MFFKYFKILFLPIIIVVAMNSFFIVNEFQQAIVLQFGRPISSKTTAGIAFKLPFLQNVIKFDKRILEWDGDATEVPTKGMLDKRATAASLKKEKQETTNIFIDTFARWRISDPLKFYISVNNEKQAQSRLDGILDGKIRDKIAPQYIDDIVIDSDRIMAEALEAIKLEFESLDIGIEVLGIEIKRLTFNNKIMPQVFDRMASEQEAEAAKFEGQGKAKRSEILGIIDREVDLIISTANKDAKVMEGVADSTAAATYAIAYQKDPDFYELWKTFDVLPDAIGSKSIFWLSTQNYPNSNIFGIRPEALK
;
A
#
# COMPACT_ATOMS: atom_id res chain seq x y z
N MET A 1 -15.29 -83.29 42.10
CA MET A 1 -14.68 -82.19 42.87
C MET A 1 -13.74 -81.24 42.00
N PHE A 2 -13.07 -81.79 41.04
CA PHE A 2 -12.11 -81.00 40.14
C PHE A 2 -12.79 -79.89 39.31
N PHE A 3 -14.03 -80.06 38.86
CA PHE A 3 -14.70 -79.04 38.03
C PHE A 3 -15.07 -77.77 38.78
N LYS A 4 -15.23 -77.78 40.10
CA LYS A 4 -15.56 -76.63 40.91
C LYS A 4 -14.35 -75.74 41.14
N TYR A 5 -13.18 -76.28 41.36
CA TYR A 5 -11.90 -75.56 41.51
C TYR A 5 -11.40 -75.03 40.18
N PHE A 6 -11.66 -75.69 39.07
CA PHE A 6 -11.31 -75.21 37.72
C PHE A 6 -12.07 -73.93 37.36
N LYS A 7 -13.37 -73.83 37.72
CA LYS A 7 -14.20 -72.60 37.55
C LYS A 7 -13.71 -71.44 38.39
N ILE A 8 -13.27 -71.68 39.60
CA ILE A 8 -12.77 -70.66 40.52
C ILE A 8 -11.39 -70.13 40.04
N LEU A 9 -10.54 -70.95 39.50
CA LEU A 9 -9.25 -70.55 38.93
C LEU A 9 -9.41 -69.81 37.60
N PHE A 10 -10.38 -70.14 36.76
CA PHE A 10 -10.61 -69.56 35.45
C PHE A 10 -11.32 -68.19 35.53
N LEU A 11 -12.11 -67.92 36.58
CA LEU A 11 -12.85 -66.66 36.76
C LEU A 11 -11.93 -65.43 36.82
N PRO A 12 -10.87 -65.39 37.62
CA PRO A 12 -9.93 -64.24 37.63
C PRO A 12 -9.23 -64.05 36.31
N ILE A 13 -8.89 -65.09 35.57
CA ILE A 13 -8.29 -65.00 34.25
C ILE A 13 -9.26 -64.33 33.25
N ILE A 14 -10.52 -64.75 33.26
CA ILE A 14 -11.54 -64.12 32.40
C ILE A 14 -11.70 -62.64 32.75
N ILE A 15 -11.71 -62.27 34.02
CA ILE A 15 -11.82 -60.88 34.47
C ILE A 15 -10.60 -60.08 33.99
N VAL A 16 -9.41 -60.58 34.14
CA VAL A 16 -8.17 -59.92 33.65
C VAL A 16 -8.19 -59.77 32.13
N VAL A 17 -8.64 -60.77 31.39
CA VAL A 17 -8.80 -60.71 29.93
C VAL A 17 -9.84 -59.67 29.55
N ALA A 18 -10.99 -59.63 30.22
CA ALA A 18 -12.06 -58.66 29.99
C ALA A 18 -11.60 -57.22 30.26
N MET A 19 -10.86 -57.00 31.36
CA MET A 19 -10.30 -55.67 31.66
C MET A 19 -9.28 -55.20 30.63
N ASN A 20 -8.48 -56.06 30.04
CA ASN A 20 -7.55 -55.75 28.98
C ASN A 20 -8.16 -55.67 27.58
N SER A 21 -9.43 -55.96 27.44
CA SER A 21 -10.14 -55.96 26.15
C SER A 21 -10.65 -54.53 25.76
N PHE A 22 -10.66 -53.61 26.68
CA PHE A 22 -11.16 -52.26 26.43
C PHE A 22 -9.99 -51.26 26.38
N PHE A 23 -10.12 -50.28 25.51
CA PHE A 23 -9.22 -49.12 25.49
C PHE A 23 -10.01 -47.84 25.28
N ILE A 24 -9.52 -46.74 25.78
CA ILE A 24 -10.12 -45.40 25.68
C ILE A 24 -9.38 -44.60 24.67
N VAL A 25 -10.13 -43.99 23.75
CA VAL A 25 -9.62 -42.97 22.80
C VAL A 25 -10.09 -41.63 23.30
N ASN A 26 -9.12 -40.73 23.58
CA ASN A 26 -9.42 -39.36 23.98
C ASN A 26 -9.83 -38.50 22.77
N GLU A 27 -10.49 -37.37 23.00
CA GLU A 27 -10.95 -36.46 21.93
C GLU A 27 -9.83 -35.98 21.02
N PHE A 28 -8.66 -35.77 21.61
CA PHE A 28 -7.44 -35.32 20.86
C PHE A 28 -6.63 -36.46 20.24
N GLN A 29 -7.12 -37.71 20.34
CA GLN A 29 -6.44 -38.89 19.82
C GLN A 29 -7.32 -39.65 18.81
N GLN A 30 -6.65 -40.35 17.95
CA GLN A 30 -7.25 -41.38 17.10
C GLN A 30 -6.40 -42.63 17.21
N ALA A 31 -7.04 -43.79 17.05
CA ALA A 31 -6.41 -45.07 17.32
C ALA A 31 -6.60 -46.02 16.14
N ILE A 32 -5.59 -46.84 15.88
CA ILE A 32 -5.66 -47.97 14.99
C ILE A 32 -5.48 -49.25 15.79
N VAL A 33 -6.22 -50.28 15.40
CA VAL A 33 -6.09 -51.62 15.95
C VAL A 33 -5.33 -52.48 15.00
N LEU A 34 -4.23 -53.01 15.48
CA LEU A 34 -3.33 -53.91 14.71
C LEU A 34 -3.54 -55.34 15.17
N GLN A 35 -3.63 -56.28 14.27
CA GLN A 35 -3.58 -57.69 14.54
C GLN A 35 -2.36 -58.31 13.86
N PHE A 36 -1.44 -58.86 14.64
CA PHE A 36 -0.16 -59.36 14.14
C PHE A 36 0.59 -58.39 13.25
N GLY A 37 0.56 -57.07 13.62
CA GLY A 37 1.22 -56.02 12.87
C GLY A 37 0.42 -55.49 11.66
N ARG A 38 -0.73 -56.07 11.30
CA ARG A 38 -1.57 -55.58 10.21
C ARG A 38 -2.70 -54.75 10.74
N PRO A 39 -2.95 -53.55 10.20
CA PRO A 39 -4.05 -52.71 10.61
C PRO A 39 -5.39 -53.32 10.14
N ILE A 40 -6.34 -53.46 11.07
CA ILE A 40 -7.65 -54.01 10.78
C ILE A 40 -8.73 -52.94 10.85
N SER A 41 -8.67 -52.08 11.85
CA SER A 41 -9.67 -51.03 12.04
C SER A 41 -9.08 -49.77 12.61
N SER A 42 -9.74 -48.64 12.33
CA SER A 42 -9.42 -47.35 12.90
C SER A 42 -10.58 -46.81 13.73
N LYS A 43 -10.27 -46.11 14.80
CA LYS A 43 -11.21 -45.38 15.65
C LYS A 43 -10.83 -43.92 15.72
N THR A 44 -11.57 -43.07 15.03
CA THR A 44 -11.34 -41.63 14.94
C THR A 44 -12.18 -40.81 15.90
N THR A 45 -13.20 -41.45 16.49
CA THR A 45 -14.09 -40.81 17.48
C THR A 45 -13.68 -41.17 18.90
N ALA A 46 -13.78 -40.20 19.82
CA ALA A 46 -13.52 -40.44 21.21
C ALA A 46 -14.52 -41.47 21.81
N GLY A 47 -14.06 -42.17 22.80
CA GLY A 47 -14.89 -43.15 23.52
C GLY A 47 -14.18 -44.46 23.76
N ILE A 48 -14.94 -45.42 24.27
CA ILE A 48 -14.46 -46.76 24.58
C ILE A 48 -14.52 -47.61 23.32
N ALA A 49 -13.46 -48.38 23.08
CA ALA A 49 -13.38 -49.34 21.99
C ALA A 49 -12.88 -50.69 22.52
N PHE A 50 -13.17 -51.73 21.74
CA PHE A 50 -12.84 -53.10 22.10
C PHE A 50 -11.64 -53.57 21.27
N LYS A 51 -10.74 -54.33 21.92
CA LYS A 51 -9.66 -55.07 21.29
C LYS A 51 -9.56 -56.48 21.82
N LEU A 52 -9.07 -57.39 21.05
CA LEU A 52 -8.74 -58.74 21.51
C LEU A 52 -7.38 -58.71 22.23
N PRO A 53 -7.37 -58.95 23.56
CA PRO A 53 -6.12 -58.98 24.30
C PRO A 53 -5.22 -60.10 23.77
N PHE A 54 -3.91 -59.92 23.85
CA PHE A 54 -2.83 -60.78 23.35
C PHE A 54 -2.70 -60.88 21.82
N LEU A 55 -3.77 -60.65 21.05
CA LEU A 55 -3.75 -60.75 19.57
C LEU A 55 -3.71 -59.39 18.88
N GLN A 56 -4.25 -58.36 19.54
CA GLN A 56 -4.38 -57.02 18.98
C GLN A 56 -3.64 -55.99 19.81
N ASN A 57 -2.88 -55.14 19.09
CA ASN A 57 -2.22 -53.98 19.64
C ASN A 57 -2.93 -52.71 19.15
N VAL A 58 -2.92 -51.63 19.97
CA VAL A 58 -3.48 -50.37 19.63
C VAL A 58 -2.36 -49.32 19.56
N ILE A 59 -2.27 -48.63 18.43
CA ILE A 59 -1.42 -47.46 18.27
C ILE A 59 -2.33 -46.23 18.27
N LYS A 60 -1.93 -45.21 19.00
CA LYS A 60 -2.65 -43.95 19.09
C LYS A 60 -1.85 -42.86 18.40
N PHE A 61 -2.50 -42.05 17.59
CA PHE A 61 -1.97 -40.89 16.93
C PHE A 61 -2.64 -39.62 17.43
N ASP A 62 -1.96 -38.49 17.35
CA ASP A 62 -2.55 -37.18 17.65
C ASP A 62 -3.54 -36.80 16.53
N LYS A 63 -4.72 -36.31 16.91
CA LYS A 63 -5.76 -35.83 16.00
C LYS A 63 -5.69 -34.31 15.82
N ARG A 64 -4.95 -33.63 16.69
CA ARG A 64 -4.77 -32.18 16.64
C ARG A 64 -4.00 -31.77 15.40
N ILE A 65 -4.02 -30.47 15.15
CA ILE A 65 -3.17 -29.86 14.13
C ILE A 65 -1.72 -29.92 14.64
N LEU A 66 -0.88 -30.49 13.82
CA LEU A 66 0.57 -30.60 14.05
C LEU A 66 1.29 -29.56 13.20
N GLU A 67 2.43 -29.12 13.69
CA GLU A 67 3.29 -28.18 13.00
C GLU A 67 4.42 -28.93 12.30
N TRP A 68 4.72 -28.52 11.10
CA TRP A 68 5.93 -28.85 10.40
C TRP A 68 6.75 -27.56 10.27
N ASP A 69 7.97 -27.56 10.78
CA ASP A 69 8.93 -26.46 10.71
C ASP A 69 10.05 -26.91 9.77
N GLY A 70 10.08 -26.33 8.56
CA GLY A 70 11.09 -26.64 7.56
C GLY A 70 12.41 -25.95 7.90
N ASP A 71 13.51 -26.60 7.55
CA ASP A 71 14.82 -25.95 7.62
C ASP A 71 14.90 -24.82 6.61
N ALA A 72 15.64 -23.75 6.95
CA ALA A 72 15.86 -22.63 6.04
C ALA A 72 16.53 -23.13 4.73
N THR A 73 15.75 -23.13 3.66
CA THR A 73 16.18 -23.66 2.36
C THR A 73 16.65 -22.53 1.45
N GLU A 74 17.80 -22.74 0.79
CA GLU A 74 18.31 -21.81 -0.21
C GLU A 74 17.57 -22.03 -1.54
N VAL A 75 16.88 -20.98 -2.00
CA VAL A 75 16.11 -21.01 -3.24
C VAL A 75 16.66 -19.97 -4.22
N PRO A 76 17.06 -20.39 -5.44
CA PRO A 76 17.42 -19.44 -6.49
C PRO A 76 16.16 -18.77 -7.04
N THR A 77 16.14 -17.44 -7.06
CA THR A 77 15.06 -16.63 -7.60
C THR A 77 15.52 -15.79 -8.78
N LYS A 78 14.60 -15.14 -9.49
CA LYS A 78 14.94 -14.26 -10.62
C LYS A 78 15.62 -12.95 -10.21
N GLY A 79 15.98 -12.77 -8.94
CA GLY A 79 16.54 -11.52 -8.45
C GLY A 79 15.48 -10.44 -8.22
N MET A 80 15.92 -9.20 -8.11
CA MET A 80 15.03 -8.04 -7.92
C MET A 80 14.57 -7.49 -9.27
N LEU A 81 13.31 -7.07 -9.35
CA LEU A 81 12.76 -6.44 -10.54
C LEU A 81 13.28 -4.99 -10.63
N ASP A 82 14.02 -4.64 -11.70
CA ASP A 82 14.36 -3.25 -11.95
C ASP A 82 13.18 -2.51 -12.57
N LYS A 83 12.41 -1.80 -11.75
CA LYS A 83 11.26 -0.98 -12.16
C LYS A 83 11.64 0.17 -13.12
N ARG A 84 12.94 0.50 -13.27
CA ARG A 84 13.44 1.54 -14.17
C ARG A 84 13.93 0.98 -15.50
N ALA A 85 14.07 -0.34 -15.60
CA ALA A 85 14.52 -0.98 -16.83
C ALA A 85 13.47 -0.83 -17.92
N THR A 86 13.85 -0.25 -19.04
CA THR A 86 13.02 -0.18 -20.25
C THR A 86 12.84 -1.61 -20.80
N ALA A 87 11.71 -1.90 -21.43
CA ALA A 87 11.39 -3.23 -22.00
C ALA A 87 12.49 -3.81 -22.92
N ALA A 88 13.38 -2.96 -23.47
CA ALA A 88 14.54 -3.35 -24.26
C ALA A 88 15.74 -3.81 -23.42
N SER A 89 15.92 -3.26 -22.21
CA SER A 89 16.99 -3.66 -21.28
C SER A 89 16.66 -4.95 -20.54
N LEU A 90 15.36 -5.21 -20.27
CA LEU A 90 14.90 -6.46 -19.66
C LEU A 90 15.23 -7.71 -20.50
N LYS A 91 15.35 -7.58 -21.82
CA LYS A 91 15.77 -8.67 -22.70
C LYS A 91 17.27 -8.96 -22.72
N LYS A 92 18.09 -8.02 -22.25
CA LYS A 92 19.57 -8.07 -22.36
C LYS A 92 20.24 -8.32 -21.01
N GLU A 93 19.53 -8.11 -19.92
CA GLU A 93 20.02 -8.39 -18.58
C GLU A 93 19.98 -9.90 -18.38
N LYS A 94 21.15 -10.51 -18.34
CA LYS A 94 21.35 -11.88 -17.86
C LYS A 94 20.62 -11.92 -16.52
N GLN A 95 19.57 -12.73 -16.42
CA GLN A 95 18.82 -12.93 -15.18
C GLN A 95 19.84 -13.32 -14.09
N GLU A 96 20.27 -12.35 -13.31
CA GLU A 96 21.10 -12.61 -12.15
C GLU A 96 20.21 -13.36 -11.16
N THR A 97 20.39 -14.68 -11.15
CA THR A 97 19.76 -15.52 -10.13
C THR A 97 20.30 -15.11 -8.78
N THR A 98 19.42 -14.68 -7.92
CA THR A 98 19.74 -14.31 -6.54
C THR A 98 19.24 -15.41 -5.61
N ASN A 99 20.15 -15.96 -4.81
CA ASN A 99 19.80 -16.96 -3.83
C ASN A 99 19.26 -16.30 -2.56
N ILE A 100 18.09 -16.72 -2.15
CA ILE A 100 17.46 -16.30 -0.90
C ILE A 100 17.29 -17.51 0.02
N PHE A 101 17.34 -17.28 1.32
CA PHE A 101 17.00 -18.29 2.32
C PHE A 101 15.57 -18.06 2.75
N ILE A 102 14.75 -19.08 2.60
CA ILE A 102 13.35 -19.06 2.98
C ILE A 102 13.13 -20.10 4.07
N ASP A 103 12.56 -19.64 5.16
CA ASP A 103 12.15 -20.42 6.30
C ASP A 103 10.63 -20.50 6.28
N THR A 104 10.09 -21.70 6.15
CA THR A 104 8.65 -21.94 5.98
C THR A 104 8.12 -22.86 7.06
N PHE A 105 6.87 -22.70 7.42
CA PHE A 105 6.17 -23.63 8.28
C PHE A 105 4.84 -24.05 7.67
N ALA A 106 4.41 -25.26 8.00
CA ALA A 106 3.13 -25.78 7.58
C ALA A 106 2.35 -26.35 8.75
N ARG A 107 1.04 -26.24 8.64
CA ARG A 107 0.10 -26.86 9.56
C ARG A 107 -0.58 -28.04 8.89
N TRP A 108 -0.50 -29.18 9.49
CA TRP A 108 -1.02 -30.42 8.97
C TRP A 108 -1.72 -31.26 10.03
N ARG A 109 -2.52 -32.21 9.61
CA ARG A 109 -3.16 -33.18 10.50
C ARG A 109 -3.25 -34.55 9.84
N ILE A 110 -3.42 -35.57 10.66
CA ILE A 110 -3.71 -36.93 10.21
C ILE A 110 -5.22 -37.03 9.95
N SER A 111 -5.61 -37.11 8.67
CA SER A 111 -7.00 -37.24 8.25
C SER A 111 -7.49 -38.68 8.33
N ASP A 112 -6.67 -39.65 7.91
CA ASP A 112 -6.94 -41.07 7.98
C ASP A 112 -5.76 -41.82 8.64
N PRO A 113 -5.92 -42.27 9.90
CA PRO A 113 -4.86 -42.94 10.64
C PRO A 113 -4.49 -44.30 10.04
N LEU A 114 -5.41 -44.96 9.33
CA LEU A 114 -5.13 -46.24 8.70
C LEU A 114 -4.18 -46.06 7.52
N LYS A 115 -4.48 -45.14 6.62
CA LYS A 115 -3.63 -44.80 5.47
C LYS A 115 -2.30 -44.26 5.92
N PHE A 116 -2.32 -43.39 6.94
CA PHE A 116 -1.13 -42.84 7.56
C PHE A 116 -0.17 -43.93 8.05
N TYR A 117 -0.69 -44.88 8.81
CA TYR A 117 0.14 -45.96 9.33
C TYR A 117 0.74 -46.86 8.24
N ILE A 118 -0.05 -47.19 7.21
CA ILE A 118 0.43 -48.03 6.09
C ILE A 118 1.52 -47.32 5.30
N SER A 119 1.38 -46.00 5.07
CA SER A 119 2.28 -45.25 4.18
C SER A 119 3.48 -44.68 4.91
N VAL A 120 3.34 -44.26 6.15
CA VAL A 120 4.33 -43.48 6.89
C VAL A 120 4.73 -44.09 8.22
N ASN A 121 3.89 -44.93 8.81
CA ASN A 121 4.10 -45.70 10.04
C ASN A 121 4.13 -44.84 11.33
N ASN A 122 4.84 -43.74 11.37
CA ASN A 122 4.94 -42.85 12.57
C ASN A 122 5.13 -41.38 12.20
N GLU A 123 4.91 -40.47 13.19
CA GLU A 123 5.02 -39.02 13.00
C GLU A 123 6.41 -38.55 12.59
N LYS A 124 7.46 -39.23 13.06
CA LYS A 124 8.86 -38.86 12.68
C LYS A 124 9.14 -39.12 11.19
N GLN A 125 8.63 -40.22 10.66
CA GLN A 125 8.74 -40.52 9.23
C GLN A 125 7.81 -39.64 8.41
N ALA A 126 6.69 -39.16 9.00
CA ALA A 126 5.83 -38.17 8.38
C ALA A 126 6.57 -36.85 8.15
N GLN A 127 7.30 -36.37 9.14
CA GLN A 127 8.12 -35.16 9.00
C GLN A 127 9.10 -35.28 7.83
N SER A 128 9.87 -36.37 7.75
CA SER A 128 10.82 -36.55 6.63
C SER A 128 10.12 -36.65 5.26
N ARG A 129 8.90 -37.18 5.21
CA ARG A 129 8.09 -37.17 3.97
C ARG A 129 7.61 -35.76 3.62
N LEU A 130 7.15 -35.03 4.64
CA LEU A 130 6.73 -33.63 4.50
C LEU A 130 7.89 -32.78 4.01
N ASP A 131 9.10 -32.92 4.60
CA ASP A 131 10.33 -32.22 4.16
C ASP A 131 10.53 -32.35 2.65
N GLY A 132 10.53 -33.58 2.14
CA GLY A 132 10.80 -33.80 0.72
C GLY A 132 9.73 -33.26 -0.23
N ILE A 133 8.46 -33.31 0.16
CA ILE A 133 7.33 -32.86 -0.70
C ILE A 133 7.14 -31.34 -0.58
N LEU A 134 7.11 -30.81 0.64
CA LEU A 134 6.85 -29.40 0.89
C LEU A 134 7.98 -28.54 0.32
N ASP A 135 9.23 -28.85 0.66
CA ASP A 135 10.39 -28.10 0.16
C ASP A 135 10.46 -28.09 -1.36
N GLY A 136 10.21 -29.23 -1.99
CA GLY A 136 10.19 -29.33 -3.44
C GLY A 136 9.12 -28.43 -4.08
N LYS A 137 7.87 -28.54 -3.62
CA LYS A 137 6.75 -27.77 -4.18
C LYS A 137 6.85 -26.27 -3.89
N ILE A 138 7.31 -25.90 -2.69
CA ILE A 138 7.56 -24.51 -2.32
C ILE A 138 8.65 -23.92 -3.22
N ARG A 139 9.76 -24.64 -3.39
CA ARG A 139 10.85 -24.23 -4.29
C ARG A 139 10.38 -24.04 -5.72
N ASP A 140 9.60 -24.99 -6.25
CA ASP A 140 9.07 -24.93 -7.62
C ASP A 140 8.18 -23.69 -7.85
N LYS A 141 7.47 -23.24 -6.82
CA LYS A 141 6.60 -22.05 -6.90
C LYS A 141 7.36 -20.74 -6.69
N ILE A 142 8.40 -20.75 -5.86
CA ILE A 142 9.19 -19.57 -5.52
C ILE A 142 10.26 -19.26 -6.56
N ALA A 143 10.97 -20.28 -7.07
CA ALA A 143 12.09 -20.08 -7.99
C ALA A 143 11.77 -19.26 -9.25
N PRO A 144 10.59 -19.34 -9.88
CA PRO A 144 10.24 -18.53 -11.03
C PRO A 144 9.81 -17.11 -10.70
N GLN A 145 9.73 -16.73 -9.43
CA GLN A 145 9.25 -15.40 -8.99
C GLN A 145 10.41 -14.42 -8.79
N TYR A 146 10.10 -13.13 -8.88
CA TYR A 146 11.00 -12.07 -8.44
C TYR A 146 10.93 -11.89 -6.91
N ILE A 147 12.01 -11.42 -6.31
CA ILE A 147 12.08 -11.21 -4.87
C ILE A 147 10.99 -10.21 -4.40
N ASP A 148 10.79 -9.15 -5.18
CA ASP A 148 9.75 -8.15 -4.90
C ASP A 148 8.34 -8.76 -4.84
N ASP A 149 8.03 -9.67 -5.76
CA ASP A 149 6.75 -10.38 -5.80
C ASP A 149 6.59 -11.33 -4.59
N ILE A 150 7.68 -12.01 -4.20
CA ILE A 150 7.67 -12.90 -3.02
C ILE A 150 7.39 -12.11 -1.74
N VAL A 151 7.93 -10.89 -1.62
CA VAL A 151 7.71 -10.04 -0.44
C VAL A 151 6.32 -9.42 -0.42
N ILE A 152 5.80 -9.00 -1.57
CA ILE A 152 4.51 -8.30 -1.67
C ILE A 152 3.34 -9.29 -1.69
N ASP A 153 3.45 -10.36 -2.47
CA ASP A 153 2.39 -11.32 -2.77
C ASP A 153 2.67 -12.72 -2.20
N SER A 154 3.34 -12.80 -1.04
CA SER A 154 3.66 -14.07 -0.38
C SER A 154 2.45 -14.97 -0.20
N ASP A 155 1.32 -14.41 0.20
CA ASP A 155 0.09 -15.16 0.47
C ASP A 155 -0.45 -15.84 -0.79
N ARG A 156 -0.42 -15.17 -1.93
CA ARG A 156 -0.86 -15.75 -3.21
C ARG A 156 0.05 -16.90 -3.62
N ILE A 157 1.36 -16.71 -3.53
CA ILE A 157 2.34 -17.72 -3.91
C ILE A 157 2.22 -18.95 -3.01
N MET A 158 2.03 -18.74 -1.70
CA MET A 158 1.85 -19.83 -0.74
C MET A 158 0.50 -20.54 -0.92
N ALA A 159 -0.56 -19.82 -1.30
CA ALA A 159 -1.84 -20.44 -1.65
C ALA A 159 -1.72 -21.36 -2.89
N GLU A 160 -1.04 -20.92 -3.94
CA GLU A 160 -0.76 -21.73 -5.12
C GLU A 160 0.12 -22.95 -4.80
N ALA A 161 1.09 -22.80 -3.89
CA ALA A 161 1.91 -23.91 -3.41
C ALA A 161 1.07 -24.91 -2.61
N LEU A 162 0.18 -24.42 -1.72
CA LEU A 162 -0.72 -25.24 -0.93
C LEU A 162 -1.64 -26.10 -1.80
N GLU A 163 -2.23 -25.51 -2.85
CA GLU A 163 -3.06 -26.28 -3.79
C GLU A 163 -2.27 -27.38 -4.49
N ALA A 164 -1.07 -27.08 -4.97
CA ALA A 164 -0.20 -28.08 -5.60
C ALA A 164 0.18 -29.20 -4.62
N ILE A 165 0.43 -28.86 -3.36
CA ILE A 165 0.76 -29.80 -2.30
C ILE A 165 -0.44 -30.67 -1.94
N LYS A 166 -1.65 -30.11 -1.81
CA LYS A 166 -2.88 -30.86 -1.55
C LYS A 166 -3.12 -31.93 -2.64
N LEU A 167 -3.00 -31.52 -3.91
CA LEU A 167 -3.14 -32.46 -5.03
C LEU A 167 -2.11 -33.60 -4.97
N GLU A 168 -0.87 -33.30 -4.58
CA GLU A 168 0.18 -34.32 -4.43
C GLU A 168 -0.16 -35.30 -3.31
N PHE A 169 -0.56 -34.79 -2.13
CA PHE A 169 -0.94 -35.64 -0.99
C PHE A 169 -2.18 -36.49 -1.27
N GLU A 170 -3.14 -35.95 -2.02
CA GLU A 170 -4.32 -36.70 -2.48
C GLU A 170 -3.90 -37.83 -3.43
N SER A 171 -2.97 -37.57 -4.35
CA SER A 171 -2.49 -38.57 -5.30
C SER A 171 -1.71 -39.69 -4.62
N LEU A 172 -0.99 -39.37 -3.55
CA LEU A 172 -0.19 -40.33 -2.78
C LEU A 172 -1.02 -41.12 -1.77
N ASP A 173 -2.23 -40.70 -1.47
CA ASP A 173 -3.18 -41.35 -0.53
C ASP A 173 -2.58 -41.70 0.85
N ILE A 174 -1.78 -40.78 1.39
CA ILE A 174 -0.98 -40.99 2.63
C ILE A 174 -1.81 -40.83 3.90
N GLY A 175 -3.00 -40.26 3.83
CA GLY A 175 -3.84 -39.95 5.00
C GLY A 175 -3.39 -38.75 5.81
N ILE A 176 -2.62 -37.85 5.20
CA ILE A 176 -2.19 -36.54 5.72
C ILE A 176 -2.98 -35.45 4.99
N GLU A 177 -3.41 -34.44 5.73
CA GLU A 177 -4.02 -33.24 5.16
C GLU A 177 -3.21 -32.01 5.59
N VAL A 178 -2.72 -31.25 4.61
CA VAL A 178 -2.02 -29.97 4.84
C VAL A 178 -3.06 -28.86 4.82
N LEU A 179 -3.14 -28.11 5.92
CA LEU A 179 -4.15 -27.09 6.13
C LEU A 179 -3.71 -25.70 5.67
N GLY A 180 -2.42 -25.40 5.82
CA GLY A 180 -1.85 -24.10 5.44
C GLY A 180 -0.33 -24.14 5.44
N ILE A 181 0.25 -23.24 4.65
CA ILE A 181 1.70 -23.05 4.55
C ILE A 181 1.93 -21.55 4.56
N GLU A 182 2.92 -21.11 5.33
CA GLU A 182 3.28 -19.70 5.46
C GLU A 182 4.80 -19.54 5.50
N ILE A 183 5.28 -18.40 5.04
CA ILE A 183 6.70 -18.02 5.14
C ILE A 183 6.93 -17.43 6.52
N LYS A 184 7.80 -18.06 7.30
CA LYS A 184 8.20 -17.59 8.62
C LYS A 184 9.22 -16.47 8.53
N ARG A 185 10.17 -16.61 7.62
CA ARG A 185 11.25 -15.64 7.44
C ARG A 185 11.85 -15.77 6.04
N LEU A 186 12.19 -14.61 5.48
CA LEU A 186 12.96 -14.49 4.26
C LEU A 186 14.28 -13.77 4.60
N THR A 187 15.41 -14.37 4.24
CA THR A 187 16.73 -13.84 4.53
C THR A 187 17.58 -13.81 3.26
N PHE A 188 18.24 -12.70 3.03
CA PHE A 188 19.19 -12.58 1.93
C PHE A 188 20.57 -13.13 2.32
N ASN A 189 21.30 -13.60 1.32
CA ASN A 189 22.70 -13.97 1.52
C ASN A 189 23.48 -12.70 1.97
N ASN A 190 24.37 -12.85 2.94
CA ASN A 190 25.20 -11.75 3.49
C ASN A 190 26.02 -11.03 2.42
N LYS A 191 26.32 -11.66 1.29
CA LYS A 191 27.07 -11.04 0.18
C LYS A 191 26.22 -10.05 -0.62
N ILE A 192 24.93 -10.25 -0.65
CA ILE A 192 23.99 -9.45 -1.47
C ILE A 192 23.28 -8.39 -0.61
N MET A 193 23.23 -8.62 0.70
CA MET A 193 22.55 -7.74 1.66
C MET A 193 22.91 -6.25 1.49
N PRO A 194 24.20 -5.84 1.40
CA PRO A 194 24.56 -4.43 1.19
C PRO A 194 23.98 -3.85 -0.10
N GLN A 195 24.04 -4.58 -1.21
CA GLN A 195 23.51 -4.13 -2.51
C GLN A 195 21.99 -3.96 -2.48
N VAL A 196 21.30 -4.83 -1.75
CA VAL A 196 19.84 -4.73 -1.55
C VAL A 196 19.50 -3.47 -0.76
N PHE A 197 20.21 -3.20 0.34
CA PHE A 197 19.99 -1.99 1.13
C PHE A 197 20.32 -0.71 0.36
N ASP A 198 21.43 -0.66 -0.38
CA ASP A 198 21.82 0.49 -1.19
C ASP A 198 20.76 0.76 -2.28
N ARG A 199 20.24 -0.29 -2.89
CA ARG A 199 19.17 -0.17 -3.88
C ARG A 199 17.87 0.35 -3.24
N MET A 200 17.43 -0.23 -2.13
CA MET A 200 16.24 0.23 -1.42
C MET A 200 16.38 1.69 -0.98
N ALA A 201 17.54 2.09 -0.46
CA ALA A 201 17.83 3.48 -0.12
C ALA A 201 17.68 4.40 -1.34
N SER A 202 18.29 4.04 -2.46
CA SER A 202 18.23 4.82 -3.71
C SER A 202 16.79 4.89 -4.28
N GLU A 203 15.99 3.84 -4.15
CA GLU A 203 14.58 3.83 -4.56
C GLU A 203 13.75 4.76 -3.67
N GLN A 204 13.96 4.75 -2.35
CA GLN A 204 13.29 5.64 -1.41
C GLN A 204 13.67 7.11 -1.62
N GLU A 205 14.96 7.39 -1.87
CA GLU A 205 15.43 8.74 -2.20
C GLU A 205 14.79 9.26 -3.51
N ALA A 206 14.68 8.39 -4.52
CA ALA A 206 14.05 8.75 -5.79
C ALA A 206 12.54 8.99 -5.63
N GLU A 207 11.87 8.24 -4.79
CA GLU A 207 10.45 8.44 -4.49
C GLU A 207 10.23 9.73 -3.71
N ALA A 208 11.05 9.99 -2.70
CA ALA A 208 11.05 11.26 -1.96
C ALA A 208 11.28 12.47 -2.88
N ALA A 209 12.27 12.40 -3.77
CA ALA A 209 12.54 13.46 -4.75
C ALA A 209 11.36 13.67 -5.72
N LYS A 210 10.67 12.61 -6.10
CA LYS A 210 9.45 12.69 -6.91
C LYS A 210 8.32 13.43 -6.18
N PHE A 211 8.06 13.09 -4.94
CA PHE A 211 7.04 13.78 -4.13
C PHE A 211 7.41 15.24 -3.87
N GLU A 212 8.69 15.53 -3.60
CA GLU A 212 9.17 16.90 -3.45
C GLU A 212 8.99 17.70 -4.75
N GLY A 213 9.33 17.11 -5.89
CA GLY A 213 9.09 17.72 -7.20
C GLY A 213 7.63 18.01 -7.48
N GLN A 214 6.74 17.07 -7.18
CA GLN A 214 5.30 17.25 -7.31
C GLN A 214 4.78 18.35 -6.37
N GLY A 215 5.28 18.41 -5.13
CA GLY A 215 4.95 19.45 -4.16
C GLY A 215 5.38 20.83 -4.64
N LYS A 216 6.59 20.96 -5.18
CA LYS A 216 7.09 22.21 -5.78
C LYS A 216 6.26 22.65 -6.99
N ALA A 217 5.93 21.73 -7.88
CA ALA A 217 5.08 22.00 -9.04
C ALA A 217 3.68 22.48 -8.62
N LYS A 218 3.06 21.80 -7.65
CA LYS A 218 1.74 22.19 -7.14
C LYS A 218 1.76 23.55 -6.45
N ARG A 219 2.81 23.83 -5.67
CA ARG A 219 3.01 25.15 -5.08
C ARG A 219 3.11 26.25 -6.15
N SER A 220 3.90 26.04 -7.21
CA SER A 220 4.03 27.01 -8.30
C SER A 220 2.72 27.24 -9.05
N GLU A 221 1.96 26.18 -9.27
CA GLU A 221 0.61 26.26 -9.86
C GLU A 221 -0.32 27.12 -9.01
N ILE A 222 -0.38 26.87 -7.70
CA ILE A 222 -1.23 27.62 -6.76
C ILE A 222 -0.81 29.10 -6.71
N LEU A 223 0.50 29.39 -6.62
CA LEU A 223 0.99 30.76 -6.63
C LEU A 223 0.62 31.48 -7.93
N GLY A 224 0.78 30.83 -9.08
CA GLY A 224 0.39 31.42 -10.37
C GLY A 224 -1.12 31.68 -10.49
N ILE A 225 -1.97 30.85 -9.85
CA ILE A 225 -3.41 31.12 -9.79
C ILE A 225 -3.71 32.35 -8.91
N ILE A 226 -3.05 32.44 -7.74
CA ILE A 226 -3.22 33.55 -6.80
C ILE A 226 -2.75 34.85 -7.44
N ASP A 227 -1.57 34.90 -8.04
CA ASP A 227 -1.03 36.10 -8.70
C ASP A 227 -1.99 36.59 -9.78
N ARG A 228 -2.50 35.70 -10.61
CA ARG A 228 -3.51 36.04 -11.63
C ARG A 228 -4.81 36.60 -11.02
N GLU A 229 -5.25 36.04 -9.92
CA GLU A 229 -6.47 36.51 -9.25
C GLU A 229 -6.27 37.89 -8.62
N VAL A 230 -5.13 38.14 -7.99
CA VAL A 230 -4.73 39.43 -7.46
C VAL A 230 -4.67 40.47 -8.58
N ASP A 231 -4.02 40.18 -9.70
CA ASP A 231 -3.95 41.09 -10.85
C ASP A 231 -5.34 41.39 -11.41
N LEU A 232 -6.24 40.42 -11.47
CA LEU A 232 -7.59 40.60 -11.93
C LEU A 232 -8.36 41.54 -11.00
N ILE A 233 -8.25 41.40 -9.67
CA ILE A 233 -8.89 42.24 -8.68
C ILE A 233 -8.37 43.66 -8.80
N ILE A 234 -7.05 43.87 -8.86
CA ILE A 234 -6.44 45.20 -8.98
C ILE A 234 -6.84 45.86 -10.30
N SER A 235 -6.79 45.13 -11.41
CA SER A 235 -7.19 45.64 -12.72
C SER A 235 -8.66 46.04 -12.77
N THR A 236 -9.54 45.22 -12.17
CA THR A 236 -10.98 45.54 -12.06
C THR A 236 -11.23 46.76 -11.22
N ALA A 237 -10.58 46.87 -10.05
CA ALA A 237 -10.69 48.05 -9.19
C ALA A 237 -10.19 49.34 -9.89
N ASN A 238 -9.08 49.26 -10.59
CA ASN A 238 -8.56 50.40 -11.37
C ASN A 238 -9.51 50.79 -12.52
N LYS A 239 -10.10 49.82 -13.21
CA LYS A 239 -11.14 50.06 -14.23
C LYS A 239 -12.35 50.79 -13.63
N ASP A 240 -12.84 50.26 -12.50
CA ASP A 240 -14.03 50.84 -11.85
C ASP A 240 -13.75 52.25 -11.32
N ALA A 241 -12.56 52.52 -10.76
CA ALA A 241 -12.12 53.83 -10.36
C ALA A 241 -12.11 54.80 -11.56
N LYS A 242 -11.51 54.39 -12.69
CA LYS A 242 -11.48 55.22 -13.91
C LYS A 242 -12.85 55.48 -14.51
N VAL A 243 -13.77 54.52 -14.44
CA VAL A 243 -15.16 54.71 -14.85
C VAL A 243 -15.83 55.73 -13.95
N MET A 244 -15.60 55.66 -12.64
CA MET A 244 -16.16 56.58 -11.67
C MET A 244 -15.63 58.01 -11.87
N GLU A 245 -14.31 58.16 -12.10
CA GLU A 245 -13.69 59.43 -12.47
C GLU A 245 -14.30 60.00 -13.73
N GLY A 246 -14.42 59.18 -14.80
CA GLY A 246 -15.00 59.61 -16.07
C GLY A 246 -16.47 60.05 -15.95
N VAL A 247 -17.26 59.37 -15.12
CA VAL A 247 -18.64 59.76 -14.84
C VAL A 247 -18.67 61.09 -14.07
N ALA A 248 -17.80 61.24 -13.05
CA ALA A 248 -17.70 62.49 -12.30
C ALA A 248 -17.26 63.67 -13.19
N ASP A 249 -16.26 63.51 -14.02
CA ASP A 249 -15.79 64.50 -14.98
C ASP A 249 -16.87 64.89 -15.98
N SER A 250 -17.58 63.89 -16.53
CA SER A 250 -18.72 64.14 -17.42
C SER A 250 -19.83 64.96 -16.74
N THR A 251 -20.15 64.62 -15.49
CA THR A 251 -21.17 65.35 -14.70
C THR A 251 -20.73 66.81 -14.39
N ALA A 252 -19.45 66.93 -14.04
CA ALA A 252 -18.87 68.27 -13.81
C ALA A 252 -18.87 69.08 -15.12
N ALA A 253 -18.45 68.51 -16.24
CA ALA A 253 -18.45 69.18 -17.55
C ALA A 253 -19.88 69.62 -17.96
N ALA A 254 -20.89 68.76 -17.74
CA ALA A 254 -22.29 69.10 -18.01
C ALA A 254 -22.77 70.24 -17.14
N THR A 255 -22.38 70.23 -15.88
CA THR A 255 -22.73 71.32 -14.92
C THR A 255 -22.11 72.66 -15.32
N TYR A 256 -20.84 72.68 -15.69
CA TYR A 256 -20.14 73.80 -16.23
C TYR A 256 -20.72 74.32 -17.55
N ALA A 257 -21.13 73.41 -18.46
CA ALA A 257 -21.79 73.80 -19.70
C ALA A 257 -23.13 74.52 -19.49
N ILE A 258 -23.90 74.04 -18.53
CA ILE A 258 -25.20 74.71 -18.16
C ILE A 258 -24.93 76.11 -17.56
N ALA A 259 -23.91 76.24 -16.70
CA ALA A 259 -23.50 77.50 -16.13
C ALA A 259 -23.03 78.47 -17.21
N TYR A 260 -22.22 78.02 -18.16
CA TYR A 260 -21.75 78.80 -19.32
C TYR A 260 -22.95 79.36 -20.13
N GLN A 261 -23.95 78.52 -20.40
CA GLN A 261 -25.17 78.97 -21.14
C GLN A 261 -25.97 80.02 -20.47
N LYS A 262 -25.90 80.18 -19.15
CA LYS A 262 -26.63 81.18 -18.41
C LYS A 262 -26.00 82.59 -18.47
N ASP A 263 -24.67 82.72 -18.36
CA ASP A 263 -23.92 83.93 -18.45
C ASP A 263 -22.50 83.64 -18.96
N PRO A 264 -22.28 83.68 -20.26
CA PRO A 264 -20.98 83.30 -20.88
C PRO A 264 -19.84 84.22 -20.43
N ASP A 265 -20.11 85.57 -20.31
CA ASP A 265 -19.08 86.55 -19.97
C ASP A 265 -18.56 86.40 -18.53
N PHE A 266 -19.50 86.11 -17.60
CA PHE A 266 -19.13 85.82 -16.22
C PHE A 266 -18.38 84.48 -16.08
N TYR A 267 -18.79 83.43 -16.81
CA TYR A 267 -18.13 82.14 -16.77
C TYR A 267 -16.71 82.23 -17.31
N GLU A 268 -16.48 82.95 -18.43
CA GLU A 268 -15.15 83.13 -18.98
C GLU A 268 -14.21 83.85 -18.03
N LEU A 269 -14.73 84.90 -17.36
CA LEU A 269 -14.01 85.64 -16.32
C LEU A 269 -13.67 84.75 -15.14
N TRP A 270 -14.62 84.01 -14.61
CA TRP A 270 -14.41 83.08 -13.50
C TRP A 270 -13.40 81.95 -13.84
N LYS A 271 -13.56 81.32 -15.01
CA LYS A 271 -12.72 80.21 -15.46
C LYS A 271 -11.29 80.71 -15.69
N THR A 272 -11.10 81.92 -16.15
CA THR A 272 -9.78 82.53 -16.26
C THR A 272 -9.07 82.64 -14.91
N PHE A 273 -9.78 83.03 -13.86
CA PHE A 273 -9.22 83.05 -12.50
C PHE A 273 -8.97 81.67 -11.92
N ASP A 274 -9.78 80.66 -12.26
CA ASP A 274 -9.68 79.29 -11.78
C ASP A 274 -8.43 78.60 -12.41
N VAL A 275 -8.17 78.87 -13.67
CA VAL A 275 -7.02 78.24 -14.42
C VAL A 275 -5.74 79.02 -14.17
N LEU A 276 -5.82 80.30 -13.80
CA LEU A 276 -4.64 81.14 -13.68
C LEU A 276 -3.60 80.65 -12.68
N PRO A 277 -3.92 80.09 -11.50
CA PRO A 277 -2.92 79.55 -10.57
C PRO A 277 -2.15 78.31 -11.17
N ASP A 278 -2.84 77.48 -11.92
CA ASP A 278 -2.27 76.31 -12.54
C ASP A 278 -1.41 76.65 -13.77
N ALA A 279 -1.83 77.70 -14.48
CA ALA A 279 -1.05 78.20 -15.66
C ALA A 279 0.21 78.98 -15.25
N ILE A 280 0.17 79.64 -14.02
CA ILE A 280 1.32 80.40 -13.52
C ILE A 280 2.14 79.53 -12.57
N GLY A 281 3.02 78.76 -13.08
CA GLY A 281 4.01 78.06 -12.29
C GLY A 281 5.07 79.03 -11.76
N SER A 282 5.77 78.71 -10.65
CA SER A 282 6.79 79.50 -9.99
C SER A 282 7.98 79.95 -10.87
N LYS A 283 8.07 79.43 -12.08
CA LYS A 283 9.14 79.72 -13.09
C LYS A 283 8.57 80.19 -14.43
N SER A 284 7.29 80.64 -14.50
CA SER A 284 6.69 81.06 -15.76
C SER A 284 7.07 82.52 -16.03
N ILE A 285 7.53 82.81 -17.29
CA ILE A 285 7.83 84.15 -17.79
C ILE A 285 6.64 84.59 -18.65
N PHE A 286 6.00 85.68 -18.30
CA PHE A 286 4.83 86.22 -19.02
C PHE A 286 5.28 87.36 -19.99
N TRP A 287 4.90 87.23 -21.24
CA TRP A 287 4.96 88.26 -22.23
C TRP A 287 3.56 88.81 -22.44
N LEU A 288 3.32 89.93 -21.82
CA LEU A 288 2.00 90.62 -21.93
C LEU A 288 2.08 91.64 -23.07
N SER A 289 1.22 91.48 -24.07
CA SER A 289 1.02 92.47 -25.12
C SER A 289 -0.26 93.27 -24.82
N THR A 290 -0.15 94.53 -24.74
CA THR A 290 -1.27 95.41 -24.45
C THR A 290 -2.33 95.49 -25.58
N GLN A 291 -2.04 94.94 -26.76
CA GLN A 291 -2.95 95.04 -27.92
C GLN A 291 -3.92 93.89 -28.12
N ASN A 292 -3.72 92.75 -27.48
CA ASN A 292 -4.49 91.52 -27.75
C ASN A 292 -5.09 90.87 -26.52
N TYR A 293 -5.22 91.58 -25.38
CA TYR A 293 -5.82 91.01 -24.19
C TYR A 293 -7.31 91.41 -24.10
N PRO A 294 -8.24 90.44 -24.32
CA PRO A 294 -9.68 90.80 -24.25
C PRO A 294 -10.16 91.25 -22.86
N ASN A 295 -9.37 90.98 -21.77
CA ASN A 295 -9.69 91.30 -20.40
C ASN A 295 -8.56 92.13 -19.71
N SER A 296 -8.02 93.13 -20.35
CA SER A 296 -7.01 94.03 -19.80
C SER A 296 -7.40 94.70 -18.49
N ASN A 297 -8.69 94.76 -18.18
CA ASN A 297 -9.25 95.28 -16.91
C ASN A 297 -8.83 94.42 -15.70
N ILE A 298 -8.52 93.16 -15.81
CA ILE A 298 -8.14 92.25 -14.72
C ILE A 298 -6.76 92.65 -14.11
N PHE A 299 -5.89 93.21 -14.91
CA PHE A 299 -4.53 93.58 -14.46
C PHE A 299 -4.45 95.12 -14.15
N GLY A 300 -5.62 95.85 -14.13
CA GLY A 300 -5.65 97.28 -13.86
C GLY A 300 -4.99 98.18 -14.91
N ILE A 301 -4.68 97.57 -16.12
CA ILE A 301 -4.05 98.27 -17.23
C ILE A 301 -5.15 98.83 -18.11
N ARG A 302 -5.50 100.13 -17.94
CA ARG A 302 -6.45 100.85 -18.85
C ARG A 302 -5.72 101.21 -20.13
N PRO A 303 -6.21 100.78 -21.28
CA PRO A 303 -5.51 101.06 -22.58
C PRO A 303 -5.45 102.59 -22.90
N GLU A 304 -6.20 103.42 -22.17
CA GLU A 304 -6.19 104.88 -22.36
C GLU A 304 -5.05 105.58 -21.66
N ALA A 305 -4.22 104.90 -20.85
CA ALA A 305 -3.12 105.56 -20.11
C ALA A 305 -1.76 105.47 -20.85
N LEU A 306 -1.75 104.94 -22.05
CA LEU A 306 -0.54 104.81 -22.89
C LEU A 306 -0.69 105.62 -24.20
N LYS A 307 -1.05 106.95 -24.12
CA LYS A 307 -0.86 107.92 -25.21
C LYS A 307 0.27 108.80 -24.86
#